data_2a7ebc6f690efa1cc50d9b9acc4be6b3
#
_entry.id   2a7ebc6f690efa1cc50d9b9acc4be6b3
#
_cell.length_a   1.000
_cell.length_b   1.000
_cell.length_c   1.000
_cell.angle_alpha   90.00
_cell.angle_beta   90.00
_cell.angle_gamma   90.00
#
_symmetry.space_group_name_H-M   'P 1'
#
loop_
_entity.id
_entity.type
_entity.pdbx_description
1 polymer ?
#
loop_
_entity_poly.entity_id
_entity_poly.type
_entity_poly.pdbx_seq_one_letter_code
_entity_poly.pdbx_strand_id
1 'polypeptide(L)'
;PFFFNDTATTEIYTLSLHDALPIYGGKINMITLDLNHAFLKEDVKAYQNQVRAIDEALQNGTCKGNDFIGWLNWANNYDKEEFSRIKEVAAKVRENTEVFVVCGIGGSYLGARAAIEMMNGLYGDNKPEIIYMGNTFSSTYISQVMNYIKDKEVTVNVISKSGTTTETALAFRILKQFMEEKYGEDAKNRIIATTDKARGTLKALADKEGYETFVIPDDIGGRFSVITPVGLLPIAVAGIDIDALMKGLHDGMGEYGDAALEKNPAYRYAVARRILQNQGYDVELLVNYEPQMQMVAEWWKQLFGESE
;
A
#
# COMPACT_ATOMS: atom_id res chain seq x y z
N PRO A 1 -13.60 16.74 -35.99
CA PRO A 1 -14.56 16.67 -34.95
C PRO A 1 -15.34 15.35 -35.09
N PHE A 2 -15.03 14.38 -34.26
CA PHE A 2 -15.82 13.15 -34.15
C PHE A 2 -16.78 13.37 -33.01
N PHE A 3 -18.05 13.56 -33.30
CA PHE A 3 -19.13 13.47 -32.34
C PHE A 3 -19.53 11.99 -32.26
N PHE A 4 -19.24 11.36 -31.14
CA PHE A 4 -19.95 10.13 -30.76
C PHE A 4 -21.28 10.54 -30.14
N ASN A 5 -22.34 10.30 -30.88
CA ASN A 5 -23.71 10.40 -30.39
C ASN A 5 -24.08 8.99 -29.96
N ASP A 6 -23.91 8.67 -28.69
CA ASP A 6 -24.48 7.47 -28.11
C ASP A 6 -24.91 7.74 -26.67
N THR A 7 -26.15 7.48 -26.39
CA THR A 7 -26.85 7.71 -25.14
C THR A 7 -26.51 6.62 -24.12
N ALA A 8 -25.24 6.55 -23.76
CA ALA A 8 -24.84 5.91 -22.51
C ALA A 8 -24.56 7.03 -21.50
N THR A 9 -25.48 7.22 -20.58
CA THR A 9 -25.33 8.14 -19.46
C THR A 9 -24.19 7.64 -18.59
N THR A 10 -22.96 8.10 -18.87
CA THR A 10 -21.83 7.88 -17.97
C THR A 10 -22.00 8.87 -16.83
N GLU A 11 -22.55 8.41 -15.72
CA GLU A 11 -22.63 9.20 -14.50
C GLU A 11 -21.28 9.16 -13.80
N ILE A 12 -20.63 10.32 -13.74
CA ILE A 12 -19.35 10.50 -13.04
C ILE A 12 -19.65 10.87 -11.59
N TYR A 13 -19.29 9.99 -10.67
CA TYR A 13 -19.40 10.26 -9.23
C TYR A 13 -18.10 10.87 -8.72
N THR A 14 -18.16 12.07 -8.19
CA THR A 14 -17.01 12.80 -7.68
C THR A 14 -16.88 12.57 -6.17
N LEU A 15 -15.86 11.82 -5.74
CA LEU A 15 -15.30 11.96 -4.40
C LEU A 15 -14.44 13.23 -4.42
N SER A 16 -14.91 14.30 -3.79
CA SER A 16 -14.14 15.54 -3.71
C SER A 16 -13.06 15.41 -2.63
N LEU A 17 -11.80 15.36 -3.05
CA LEU A 17 -10.62 15.48 -2.18
C LEU A 17 -10.23 16.96 -1.95
N HIS A 18 -11.14 17.89 -2.14
CA HIS A 18 -10.85 19.33 -2.09
C HIS A 18 -10.37 19.85 -0.73
N ASP A 19 -10.50 19.05 0.34
CA ASP A 19 -10.11 19.46 1.70
C ASP A 19 -8.78 18.85 2.18
N ALA A 20 -8.01 18.22 1.30
CA ALA A 20 -6.73 17.59 1.64
C ALA A 20 -5.52 18.54 1.61
N LEU A 21 -5.72 19.86 1.53
CA LEU A 21 -4.64 20.82 1.74
C LEU A 21 -4.49 21.12 3.23
N PRO A 22 -3.28 21.14 3.79
CA PRO A 22 -3.07 21.49 5.18
C PRO A 22 -3.42 22.97 5.38
N ILE A 23 -4.65 23.24 5.83
CA ILE A 23 -5.01 24.58 6.30
C ILE A 23 -4.47 24.69 7.72
N TYR A 24 -3.51 25.57 7.91
CA TYR A 24 -2.96 25.91 9.20
C TYR A 24 -4.09 26.25 10.19
N GLY A 25 -4.27 25.42 11.24
CA GLY A 25 -5.01 25.76 12.46
C GLY A 25 -6.45 25.26 12.61
N GLY A 26 -6.98 24.34 11.77
CA GLY A 26 -8.31 23.73 11.93
C GLY A 26 -8.23 22.24 12.28
N LYS A 27 -9.28 21.66 12.89
CA LYS A 27 -9.44 20.21 12.99
C LYS A 27 -9.31 19.63 11.58
N ILE A 28 -8.31 18.77 11.37
CA ILE A 28 -8.15 18.04 10.12
C ILE A 28 -9.31 17.03 10.07
N ASN A 29 -10.32 17.29 9.24
CA ASN A 29 -11.28 16.24 8.85
C ASN A 29 -10.51 15.29 7.95
N MET A 30 -10.38 14.02 8.35
CA MET A 30 -9.56 13.08 7.61
C MET A 30 -10.11 12.87 6.19
N ILE A 31 -11.28 12.29 6.04
CA ILE A 31 -11.93 12.08 4.75
C ILE A 31 -13.41 12.39 4.88
N THR A 32 -13.96 13.14 3.93
CA THR A 32 -15.39 13.41 3.85
C THR A 32 -16.01 12.64 2.70
N LEU A 33 -17.23 12.14 2.90
CA LEU A 33 -18.03 11.47 1.88
C LEU A 33 -19.26 12.30 1.57
N ASP A 34 -19.34 12.80 0.33
CA ASP A 34 -20.54 13.47 -0.20
C ASP A 34 -21.30 12.52 -1.13
N LEU A 35 -22.55 12.23 -0.80
CA LEU A 35 -23.46 11.37 -1.56
C LEU A 35 -24.59 12.17 -2.22
N ASN A 36 -24.58 13.51 -2.21
CA ASN A 36 -25.67 14.35 -2.72
C ASN A 36 -26.00 14.09 -4.20
N HIS A 37 -25.01 13.67 -4.98
CA HIS A 37 -25.17 13.36 -6.40
C HIS A 37 -25.02 11.87 -6.74
N ALA A 38 -25.14 10.99 -5.73
CA ALA A 38 -24.98 9.55 -5.93
C ALA A 38 -26.24 8.85 -6.49
N PHE A 39 -27.34 9.57 -6.70
CA PHE A 39 -28.61 9.06 -7.29
C PHE A 39 -29.12 7.76 -6.63
N LEU A 40 -28.94 7.65 -5.32
CA LEU A 40 -29.39 6.49 -4.56
C LEU A 40 -30.94 6.44 -4.51
N LYS A 41 -31.52 5.29 -4.85
CA LYS A 41 -32.98 5.06 -4.79
C LYS A 41 -33.45 4.60 -3.41
N GLU A 42 -32.51 4.27 -2.53
CA GLU A 42 -32.80 3.80 -1.17
C GLU A 42 -32.02 4.68 -0.16
N ASP A 43 -32.58 4.80 1.04
CA ASP A 43 -31.90 5.50 2.12
C ASP A 43 -30.78 4.61 2.70
N VAL A 44 -29.56 5.14 2.73
CA VAL A 44 -28.40 4.49 3.35
C VAL A 44 -28.72 4.04 4.79
N LYS A 45 -29.49 4.80 5.54
CA LYS A 45 -29.87 4.48 6.92
C LYS A 45 -30.67 3.19 7.06
N ALA A 46 -31.37 2.76 6.00
CA ALA A 46 -32.12 1.51 6.01
C ALA A 46 -31.24 0.27 6.23
N TYR A 47 -29.95 0.39 5.95
CA TYR A 47 -28.95 -0.67 6.07
C TYR A 47 -28.27 -0.75 7.46
N GLN A 48 -28.63 0.13 8.40
CA GLN A 48 -27.95 0.23 9.70
C GLN A 48 -27.86 -1.10 10.47
N ASN A 49 -28.92 -1.90 10.48
CA ASN A 49 -28.92 -3.18 11.19
C ASN A 49 -28.02 -4.22 10.50
N GLN A 50 -27.96 -4.21 9.17
CA GLN A 50 -27.08 -5.09 8.40
C GLN A 50 -25.62 -4.72 8.64
N VAL A 51 -25.29 -3.44 8.64
CA VAL A 51 -23.95 -2.94 8.92
C VAL A 51 -23.50 -3.35 10.32
N ARG A 52 -24.34 -3.20 11.35
CA ARG A 52 -24.02 -3.67 12.71
C ARG A 52 -23.71 -5.15 12.77
N ALA A 53 -24.52 -5.99 12.12
CA ALA A 53 -24.31 -7.44 12.13
C ALA A 53 -23.00 -7.81 11.41
N ILE A 54 -22.64 -7.11 10.32
CA ILE A 54 -21.39 -7.31 9.59
C ILE A 54 -20.21 -6.83 10.43
N ASP A 55 -20.31 -5.67 11.06
CA ASP A 55 -19.28 -5.14 11.94
C ASP A 55 -19.03 -6.06 13.14
N GLU A 56 -20.08 -6.54 13.80
CA GLU A 56 -19.97 -7.52 14.89
C GLU A 56 -19.27 -8.80 14.42
N ALA A 57 -19.59 -9.31 13.23
CA ALA A 57 -18.93 -10.48 12.67
C ALA A 57 -17.44 -10.21 12.37
N LEU A 58 -17.11 -9.01 11.89
CA LEU A 58 -15.73 -8.58 11.62
C LEU A 58 -14.92 -8.47 12.92
N GLN A 59 -15.47 -7.76 13.93
CA GLN A 59 -14.81 -7.55 15.21
C GLN A 59 -14.62 -8.86 16.00
N ASN A 60 -15.56 -9.79 15.89
CA ASN A 60 -15.51 -11.10 16.55
C ASN A 60 -14.71 -12.14 15.75
N GLY A 61 -14.22 -11.81 14.56
CA GLY A 61 -13.48 -12.75 13.72
C GLY A 61 -14.34 -13.91 13.20
N THR A 62 -15.63 -13.73 13.05
CA THR A 62 -16.59 -14.76 12.55
C THR A 62 -16.98 -14.53 11.09
N CYS A 63 -16.46 -13.48 10.47
CA CYS A 63 -16.69 -13.17 9.07
C CYS A 63 -15.92 -14.12 8.13
N LYS A 64 -16.34 -14.18 6.88
CA LYS A 64 -15.57 -14.86 5.84
C LYS A 64 -14.23 -14.14 5.63
N GLY A 65 -13.13 -14.89 5.56
CA GLY A 65 -11.78 -14.32 5.41
C GLY A 65 -11.15 -13.84 6.71
N ASN A 66 -11.66 -14.28 7.86
CA ASN A 66 -11.18 -13.90 9.20
C ASN A 66 -9.70 -14.26 9.48
N ASP A 67 -9.08 -15.11 8.67
CA ASP A 67 -7.64 -15.41 8.76
C ASP A 67 -6.75 -14.20 8.42
N PHE A 68 -7.33 -13.15 7.78
CA PHE A 68 -6.59 -12.00 7.26
C PHE A 68 -7.12 -10.65 7.76
N ILE A 69 -7.62 -10.59 8.98
CA ILE A 69 -8.15 -9.36 9.59
C ILE A 69 -7.21 -8.70 10.62
N GLY A 70 -5.96 -9.12 10.67
CA GLY A 70 -4.94 -8.55 11.58
C GLY A 70 -4.75 -7.03 11.44
N TRP A 71 -5.09 -6.48 10.27
CA TRP A 71 -5.07 -5.03 10.00
C TRP A 71 -6.04 -4.22 10.88
N LEU A 72 -7.15 -4.82 11.36
CA LEU A 72 -8.17 -4.14 12.18
C LEU A 72 -7.60 -3.48 13.45
N ASN A 73 -6.70 -4.17 14.12
CA ASN A 73 -6.10 -3.70 15.38
C ASN A 73 -4.59 -3.42 15.25
N TRP A 74 -4.08 -3.33 14.03
CA TRP A 74 -2.64 -3.22 13.79
C TRP A 74 -2.00 -2.02 14.48
N ALA A 75 -2.65 -0.85 14.50
CA ALA A 75 -2.13 0.33 15.16
C ALA A 75 -1.82 0.14 16.65
N ASN A 76 -2.50 -0.80 17.31
CA ASN A 76 -2.26 -1.15 18.72
C ASN A 76 -1.28 -2.31 18.87
N ASN A 77 -1.25 -3.26 17.92
CA ASN A 77 -0.64 -4.57 18.06
C ASN A 77 0.68 -4.74 17.30
N TYR A 78 1.11 -3.76 16.48
CA TYR A 78 2.37 -3.89 15.75
C TYR A 78 3.57 -3.99 16.67
N ASP A 79 4.60 -4.70 16.24
CA ASP A 79 5.86 -4.87 16.96
C ASP A 79 6.61 -3.53 17.04
N LYS A 80 6.73 -2.98 18.24
CA LYS A 80 7.36 -1.68 18.51
C LYS A 80 8.88 -1.74 18.35
N GLU A 81 9.48 -2.90 18.65
CA GLU A 81 10.93 -3.09 18.50
C GLU A 81 11.28 -3.18 17.01
N GLU A 82 10.54 -3.98 16.24
CA GLU A 82 10.71 -4.05 14.80
C GLU A 82 10.45 -2.67 14.13
N PHE A 83 9.44 -1.93 14.58
CA PHE A 83 9.16 -0.58 14.10
C PHE A 83 10.33 0.38 14.37
N SER A 84 10.94 0.33 15.54
CA SER A 84 12.13 1.13 15.86
C SER A 84 13.31 0.74 14.98
N ARG A 85 13.50 -0.56 14.76
CA ARG A 85 14.54 -1.08 13.88
C ARG A 85 14.34 -0.65 12.41
N ILE A 86 13.09 -0.55 11.93
CA ILE A 86 12.81 0.02 10.60
C ILE A 86 13.36 1.44 10.50
N LYS A 87 13.15 2.29 11.49
CA LYS A 87 13.67 3.69 11.48
C LYS A 87 15.20 3.73 11.48
N GLU A 88 15.84 2.89 12.27
CA GLU A 88 17.30 2.80 12.32
C GLU A 88 17.90 2.33 10.99
N VAL A 89 17.32 1.28 10.39
CA VAL A 89 17.76 0.76 9.09
C VAL A 89 17.50 1.78 7.99
N ALA A 90 16.34 2.42 7.98
CA ALA A 90 16.02 3.47 7.00
C ALA A 90 17.00 4.64 7.08
N ALA A 91 17.38 5.08 8.29
CA ALA A 91 18.37 6.14 8.48
C ALA A 91 19.74 5.74 7.88
N LYS A 92 20.24 4.53 8.17
CA LYS A 92 21.48 4.01 7.61
C LYS A 92 21.44 3.93 6.08
N VAL A 93 20.32 3.46 5.52
CA VAL A 93 20.13 3.39 4.05
C VAL A 93 20.20 4.78 3.45
N ARG A 94 19.54 5.78 4.06
CA ARG A 94 19.55 7.16 3.56
C ARG A 94 20.92 7.81 3.56
N GLU A 95 21.80 7.42 4.46
CA GLU A 95 23.18 7.96 4.57
C GLU A 95 24.11 7.43 3.48
N ASN A 96 23.91 6.18 3.02
CA ASN A 96 24.89 5.48 2.19
C ASN A 96 24.35 4.94 0.86
N THR A 97 23.14 5.36 0.46
CA THR A 97 22.45 4.86 -0.72
C THR A 97 21.97 6.01 -1.59
N GLU A 98 22.24 5.93 -2.89
CA GLU A 98 21.72 6.85 -3.90
C GLU A 98 20.40 6.32 -4.48
N VAL A 99 20.30 4.99 -4.66
CA VAL A 99 19.12 4.31 -5.20
C VAL A 99 18.71 3.16 -4.29
N PHE A 100 17.48 3.21 -3.82
CA PHE A 100 16.85 2.12 -3.08
C PHE A 100 15.88 1.36 -3.98
N VAL A 101 16.18 0.10 -4.24
CA VAL A 101 15.37 -0.76 -5.12
C VAL A 101 14.38 -1.57 -4.29
N VAL A 102 13.09 -1.31 -4.47
CA VAL A 102 12.01 -2.13 -3.91
C VAL A 102 11.68 -3.23 -4.91
N CYS A 103 12.04 -4.46 -4.57
CA CYS A 103 11.84 -5.64 -5.40
C CYS A 103 10.62 -6.43 -4.92
N GLY A 104 9.47 -6.24 -5.57
CA GLY A 104 8.20 -6.85 -5.20
C GLY A 104 7.10 -6.62 -6.23
N ILE A 105 5.96 -7.31 -6.08
CA ILE A 105 4.79 -7.17 -6.95
C ILE A 105 3.51 -7.02 -6.11
N GLY A 106 2.47 -6.43 -6.68
CA GLY A 106 1.17 -6.28 -6.05
C GLY A 106 1.26 -5.52 -4.72
N GLY A 107 0.72 -6.10 -3.65
CA GLY A 107 0.75 -5.50 -2.30
C GLY A 107 2.15 -5.26 -1.75
N SER A 108 3.16 -5.96 -2.27
CA SER A 108 4.55 -5.77 -1.85
C SER A 108 5.17 -4.46 -2.32
N TYR A 109 4.52 -3.72 -3.24
CA TYR A 109 5.04 -2.42 -3.66
C TYR A 109 3.97 -1.34 -3.85
N LEU A 110 2.73 -1.70 -4.22
CA LEU A 110 1.70 -0.71 -4.61
C LEU A 110 1.36 0.25 -3.46
N GLY A 111 1.12 -0.24 -2.26
CA GLY A 111 0.78 0.62 -1.12
C GLY A 111 1.92 1.56 -0.73
N ALA A 112 3.16 1.06 -0.69
CA ALA A 112 4.35 1.88 -0.43
C ALA A 112 4.52 2.95 -1.52
N ARG A 113 4.43 2.56 -2.79
CA ARG A 113 4.56 3.48 -3.93
C ARG A 113 3.47 4.55 -3.92
N ALA A 114 2.23 4.16 -3.62
CA ALA A 114 1.13 5.10 -3.49
C ALA A 114 1.40 6.16 -2.41
N ALA A 115 1.84 5.74 -1.24
CA ALA A 115 2.18 6.66 -0.16
C ALA A 115 3.37 7.57 -0.52
N ILE A 116 4.43 7.01 -1.11
CA ILE A 116 5.63 7.75 -1.49
C ILE A 116 5.33 8.79 -2.57
N GLU A 117 4.67 8.42 -3.67
CA GLU A 117 4.35 9.35 -4.75
C GLU A 117 3.36 10.42 -4.30
N MET A 118 2.36 10.06 -3.47
CA MET A 118 1.41 11.01 -2.93
C MET A 118 2.06 12.07 -2.04
N MET A 119 2.99 11.67 -1.18
CA MET A 119 3.60 12.57 -0.19
C MET A 119 4.77 13.37 -0.74
N ASN A 120 5.62 12.75 -1.54
CA ASN A 120 6.83 13.38 -2.06
C ASN A 120 6.63 14.04 -3.43
N GLY A 121 5.49 13.78 -4.09
CA GLY A 121 5.23 14.23 -5.45
C GLY A 121 6.07 13.49 -6.50
N LEU A 122 5.82 13.80 -7.78
CA LEU A 122 6.48 13.12 -8.90
C LEU A 122 7.90 13.62 -9.17
N TYR A 123 8.24 14.82 -8.70
CA TYR A 123 9.51 15.52 -8.98
C TYR A 123 10.20 15.98 -7.70
N GLY A 124 9.93 15.33 -6.57
CA GLY A 124 10.59 15.63 -5.29
C GLY A 124 12.06 15.21 -5.28
N ASP A 125 12.88 15.91 -4.50
CA ASP A 125 14.29 15.56 -4.26
C ASP A 125 14.40 14.35 -3.30
N ASN A 126 13.89 13.20 -3.75
CA ASN A 126 13.95 11.98 -2.96
C ASN A 126 15.39 11.47 -2.89
N LYS A 127 15.94 11.37 -1.69
CA LYS A 127 17.25 10.78 -1.43
C LYS A 127 17.13 9.76 -0.30
N PRO A 128 17.35 8.48 -0.64
CA PRO A 128 17.64 7.89 -1.95
C PRO A 128 16.47 7.95 -2.92
N GLU A 129 16.77 7.86 -4.22
CA GLU A 129 15.75 7.64 -5.24
C GLU A 129 15.15 6.24 -5.07
N ILE A 130 13.83 6.12 -5.17
CA ILE A 130 13.13 4.84 -5.02
C ILE A 130 12.79 4.27 -6.40
N ILE A 131 13.31 3.08 -6.71
CA ILE A 131 13.02 2.35 -7.95
C ILE A 131 12.30 1.05 -7.62
N TYR A 132 11.38 0.64 -8.48
CA TYR A 132 10.59 -0.58 -8.30
C TYR A 132 10.95 -1.64 -9.34
N MET A 133 11.25 -2.85 -8.88
CA MET A 133 11.52 -4.01 -9.74
C MET A 133 10.70 -5.22 -9.27
N GLY A 134 10.55 -6.24 -10.14
CA GLY A 134 9.80 -7.44 -9.81
C GLY A 134 8.29 -7.30 -10.00
N ASN A 135 7.84 -6.23 -10.64
CA ASN A 135 6.45 -5.98 -11.01
C ASN A 135 6.18 -6.18 -12.52
N THR A 136 7.19 -6.62 -13.27
CA THR A 136 7.11 -6.86 -14.71
C THR A 136 8.15 -7.87 -15.16
N PHE A 137 7.87 -8.58 -16.27
CA PHE A 137 8.82 -9.45 -16.99
C PHE A 137 9.52 -8.74 -18.16
N SER A 138 9.35 -7.44 -18.32
CA SER A 138 9.96 -6.68 -19.42
C SER A 138 11.49 -6.69 -19.31
N SER A 139 12.15 -7.43 -20.20
CA SER A 139 13.62 -7.45 -20.29
C SER A 139 14.20 -6.07 -20.62
N THR A 140 13.46 -5.28 -21.42
CA THR A 140 13.85 -3.89 -21.75
C THR A 140 13.87 -3.04 -20.48
N TYR A 141 12.79 -3.08 -19.68
CA TYR A 141 12.71 -2.33 -18.42
C TYR A 141 13.84 -2.75 -17.45
N ILE A 142 14.00 -4.06 -17.26
CA ILE A 142 15.06 -4.59 -16.38
C ILE A 142 16.44 -4.11 -16.85
N SER A 143 16.74 -4.19 -18.15
CA SER A 143 18.02 -3.73 -18.70
C SER A 143 18.22 -2.22 -18.52
N GLN A 144 17.17 -1.41 -18.66
CA GLN A 144 17.23 0.03 -18.41
C GLN A 144 17.53 0.34 -16.95
N VAL A 145 16.86 -0.33 -16.01
CA VAL A 145 17.11 -0.17 -14.57
C VAL A 145 18.55 -0.59 -14.24
N MET A 146 19.01 -1.76 -14.68
CA MET A 146 20.36 -2.25 -14.41
C MET A 146 21.42 -1.29 -14.95
N ASN A 147 21.25 -0.74 -16.16
CA ASN A 147 22.12 0.26 -16.72
C ASN A 147 22.12 1.57 -15.93
N TYR A 148 20.97 1.94 -15.38
CA TYR A 148 20.82 3.17 -14.61
C TYR A 148 21.49 3.12 -13.26
N ILE A 149 21.43 1.96 -12.57
CA ILE A 149 21.92 1.79 -11.20
C ILE A 149 23.39 1.35 -11.13
N LYS A 150 24.01 0.95 -12.25
CA LYS A 150 25.35 0.31 -12.26
C LYS A 150 26.44 1.12 -11.57
N ASP A 151 26.41 2.46 -11.73
CA ASP A 151 27.42 3.37 -11.21
C ASP A 151 26.99 4.11 -9.92
N LYS A 152 25.81 3.76 -9.36
CA LYS A 152 25.24 4.39 -8.17
C LYS A 152 25.41 3.51 -6.94
N GLU A 153 25.39 4.13 -5.75
CA GLU A 153 25.29 3.39 -4.51
C GLU A 153 23.86 2.84 -4.32
N VAL A 154 23.74 1.52 -4.25
CA VAL A 154 22.47 0.78 -4.31
C VAL A 154 22.22 0.00 -3.03
N THR A 155 21.00 0.02 -2.55
CA THR A 155 20.45 -0.92 -1.54
C THR A 155 19.17 -1.54 -2.08
N VAL A 156 18.98 -2.83 -1.87
CA VAL A 156 17.82 -3.60 -2.35
C VAL A 156 16.98 -4.07 -1.18
N ASN A 157 15.68 -3.81 -1.22
CA ASN A 157 14.70 -4.47 -0.36
C ASN A 157 13.87 -5.45 -1.17
N VAL A 158 14.11 -6.74 -1.02
CA VAL A 158 13.30 -7.78 -1.63
C VAL A 158 12.14 -8.13 -0.71
N ILE A 159 10.93 -8.07 -1.26
CA ILE A 159 9.68 -8.24 -0.51
C ILE A 159 8.88 -9.40 -1.10
N SER A 160 8.86 -10.52 -0.38
CA SER A 160 8.07 -11.69 -0.76
C SER A 160 7.86 -12.60 0.44
N LYS A 161 6.60 -12.93 0.77
CA LYS A 161 6.29 -13.81 1.91
C LYS A 161 6.83 -15.22 1.68
N SER A 162 6.51 -15.85 0.56
CA SER A 162 6.96 -17.21 0.23
C SER A 162 8.38 -17.27 -0.35
N GLY A 163 8.81 -16.20 -1.02
CA GLY A 163 10.01 -16.18 -1.86
C GLY A 163 9.86 -16.90 -3.21
N THR A 164 8.65 -17.38 -3.53
CA THR A 164 8.38 -18.16 -4.75
C THR A 164 7.57 -17.40 -5.81
N THR A 165 7.16 -16.15 -5.52
CA THR A 165 6.52 -15.29 -6.52
C THR A 165 7.47 -15.07 -7.68
N THR A 166 7.06 -15.54 -8.86
CA THR A 166 7.95 -15.68 -10.02
C THR A 166 8.60 -14.38 -10.44
N GLU A 167 7.81 -13.30 -10.51
CA GLU A 167 8.27 -11.97 -10.92
C GLU A 167 9.35 -11.44 -9.97
N THR A 168 9.07 -11.47 -8.68
CA THR A 168 10.00 -11.04 -7.64
C THR A 168 11.25 -11.91 -7.60
N ALA A 169 11.08 -13.24 -7.71
CA ALA A 169 12.21 -14.18 -7.66
C ALA A 169 13.18 -14.00 -8.82
N LEU A 170 12.67 -13.78 -10.05
CA LEU A 170 13.49 -13.52 -11.24
C LEU A 170 14.22 -12.18 -11.13
N ALA A 171 13.50 -11.11 -10.76
CA ALA A 171 14.11 -9.80 -10.58
C ALA A 171 15.16 -9.81 -9.47
N PHE A 172 14.88 -10.45 -8.35
CA PHE A 172 15.82 -10.54 -7.23
C PHE A 172 17.06 -11.37 -7.59
N ARG A 173 16.93 -12.41 -8.39
CA ARG A 173 18.10 -13.17 -8.87
C ARG A 173 19.07 -12.30 -9.66
N ILE A 174 18.56 -11.42 -10.53
CA ILE A 174 19.37 -10.47 -11.29
C ILE A 174 20.00 -9.43 -10.36
N LEU A 175 19.20 -8.85 -9.46
CA LEU A 175 19.68 -7.87 -8.49
C LEU A 175 20.75 -8.47 -7.55
N LYS A 176 20.53 -9.69 -7.03
CA LYS A 176 21.49 -10.37 -6.15
C LYS A 176 22.85 -10.54 -6.84
N GLN A 177 22.84 -11.05 -8.08
CA GLN A 177 24.08 -11.18 -8.85
C GLN A 177 24.78 -9.82 -9.03
N PHE A 178 24.06 -8.79 -9.41
CA PHE A 178 24.59 -7.43 -9.53
C PHE A 178 25.20 -6.91 -8.22
N MET A 179 24.50 -7.11 -7.09
CA MET A 179 24.99 -6.67 -5.79
C MET A 179 26.28 -7.42 -5.39
N GLU A 180 26.33 -8.73 -5.63
CA GLU A 180 27.53 -9.55 -5.36
C GLU A 180 28.71 -9.17 -6.25
N GLU A 181 28.49 -8.90 -7.54
CA GLU A 181 29.53 -8.44 -8.46
C GLU A 181 30.06 -7.05 -8.08
N LYS A 182 29.19 -6.16 -7.60
CA LYS A 182 29.53 -4.78 -7.25
C LYS A 182 30.18 -4.64 -5.88
N TYR A 183 29.67 -5.32 -4.87
CA TYR A 183 30.05 -5.12 -3.47
C TYR A 183 30.76 -6.31 -2.83
N GLY A 184 30.86 -7.46 -3.52
CA GLY A 184 31.48 -8.66 -2.99
C GLY A 184 30.84 -9.13 -1.67
N GLU A 185 31.64 -9.34 -0.64
CA GLU A 185 31.16 -9.78 0.67
C GLU A 185 30.26 -8.75 1.39
N ASP A 186 30.36 -7.47 1.04
CA ASP A 186 29.53 -6.41 1.62
C ASP A 186 28.13 -6.34 1.00
N ALA A 187 27.84 -7.10 -0.05
CA ALA A 187 26.51 -7.15 -0.67
C ALA A 187 25.42 -7.49 0.34
N LYS A 188 25.70 -8.37 1.29
CA LYS A 188 24.74 -8.75 2.36
C LYS A 188 24.29 -7.58 3.22
N ASN A 189 25.13 -6.56 3.41
CA ASN A 189 24.83 -5.36 4.19
C ASN A 189 23.94 -4.36 3.42
N ARG A 190 23.73 -4.60 2.13
CA ARG A 190 22.97 -3.76 1.20
C ARG A 190 21.76 -4.49 0.62
N ILE A 191 21.44 -5.70 1.13
CA ILE A 191 20.26 -6.47 0.77
C ILE A 191 19.43 -6.66 2.04
N ILE A 192 18.17 -6.22 1.99
CA ILE A 192 17.18 -6.35 3.05
C ILE A 192 16.09 -7.27 2.55
N ALA A 193 15.68 -8.26 3.33
CA ALA A 193 14.60 -9.19 2.99
C ALA A 193 13.39 -8.96 3.89
N THR A 194 12.30 -8.45 3.33
CA THR A 194 11.00 -8.40 4.01
C THR A 194 10.21 -9.65 3.62
N THR A 195 10.07 -10.61 4.56
CA THR A 195 9.61 -11.96 4.26
C THR A 195 8.87 -12.60 5.44
N ASP A 196 8.54 -13.88 5.35
CA ASP A 196 7.95 -14.66 6.45
C ASP A 196 8.92 -14.73 7.64
N LYS A 197 8.35 -14.85 8.84
CA LYS A 197 9.13 -14.93 10.08
C LYS A 197 10.04 -16.17 10.16
N ALA A 198 9.58 -17.31 9.64
CA ALA A 198 10.21 -18.61 9.85
C ALA A 198 10.27 -19.51 8.61
N ARG A 199 9.50 -19.22 7.57
CA ARG A 199 9.28 -20.13 6.42
C ARG A 199 9.53 -19.46 5.10
N GLY A 200 9.68 -20.26 4.05
CA GLY A 200 9.81 -19.79 2.68
C GLY A 200 11.26 -19.74 2.19
N THR A 201 11.40 -19.71 0.86
CA THR A 201 12.71 -19.77 0.21
C THR A 201 13.51 -18.48 0.43
N LEU A 202 12.84 -17.33 0.47
CA LEU A 202 13.50 -16.05 0.74
C LEU A 202 14.01 -15.98 2.19
N LYS A 203 13.23 -16.47 3.17
CA LYS A 203 13.67 -16.55 4.57
C LYS A 203 14.90 -17.43 4.72
N ALA A 204 14.85 -18.63 4.14
CA ALA A 204 16.00 -19.54 4.19
C ALA A 204 17.26 -18.95 3.53
N LEU A 205 17.07 -18.23 2.42
CA LEU A 205 18.19 -17.54 1.76
C LEU A 205 18.72 -16.40 2.63
N ALA A 206 17.86 -15.56 3.19
CA ALA A 206 18.24 -14.44 4.03
C ALA A 206 19.02 -14.89 5.27
N ASP A 207 18.59 -15.98 5.91
CA ASP A 207 19.28 -16.55 7.07
C ASP A 207 20.66 -17.09 6.67
N LYS A 208 20.75 -17.77 5.54
CA LYS A 208 22.02 -18.32 5.03
C LYS A 208 23.04 -17.24 4.70
N GLU A 209 22.61 -16.18 4.01
CA GLU A 209 23.49 -15.11 3.53
C GLU A 209 23.70 -14.02 4.61
N GLY A 210 22.88 -13.98 5.66
CA GLY A 210 22.98 -13.00 6.75
C GLY A 210 22.38 -11.64 6.39
N TYR A 211 21.29 -11.61 5.60
CA TYR A 211 20.59 -10.37 5.28
C TYR A 211 19.83 -9.83 6.48
N GLU A 212 19.70 -8.50 6.56
CA GLU A 212 18.74 -7.85 7.46
C GLU A 212 17.32 -8.28 7.08
N THR A 213 16.50 -8.68 8.05
CA THR A 213 15.15 -9.20 7.80
C THR A 213 14.06 -8.44 8.54
N PHE A 214 12.90 -8.27 7.89
CA PHE A 214 11.66 -7.75 8.46
C PHE A 214 10.52 -8.71 8.18
N VAL A 215 9.53 -8.75 9.08
CA VAL A 215 8.48 -9.76 9.07
C VAL A 215 7.24 -9.28 8.32
N ILE A 216 6.75 -10.12 7.41
CA ILE A 216 5.40 -9.98 6.84
C ILE A 216 4.43 -10.75 7.75
N PRO A 217 3.46 -10.08 8.40
CA PRO A 217 2.51 -10.74 9.27
C PRO A 217 1.69 -11.82 8.55
N ASP A 218 1.34 -12.89 9.24
CA ASP A 218 0.57 -13.98 8.66
C ASP A 218 -0.90 -13.64 8.44
N ASP A 219 -1.44 -12.80 9.29
CA ASP A 219 -2.84 -12.41 9.36
C ASP A 219 -3.18 -11.10 8.62
N ILE A 220 -2.23 -10.57 7.83
CA ILE A 220 -2.45 -9.38 7.00
C ILE A 220 -2.20 -9.74 5.53
N GLY A 221 -3.24 -9.59 4.71
CA GLY A 221 -3.14 -9.80 3.26
C GLY A 221 -2.28 -8.73 2.57
N GLY A 222 -1.70 -9.09 1.41
CA GLY A 222 -0.76 -8.22 0.69
C GLY A 222 -1.31 -6.82 0.39
N ARG A 223 -2.58 -6.71 -0.03
CA ARG A 223 -3.22 -5.43 -0.36
C ARG A 223 -3.45 -4.50 0.85
N PHE A 224 -3.36 -5.03 2.09
CA PHE A 224 -3.45 -4.28 3.34
C PHE A 224 -2.09 -4.03 3.99
N SER A 225 -1.00 -4.53 3.41
CA SER A 225 0.31 -4.62 4.07
C SER A 225 1.12 -3.33 4.12
N VAL A 226 0.65 -2.22 3.56
CA VAL A 226 1.36 -0.92 3.57
C VAL A 226 1.70 -0.44 4.99
N ILE A 227 0.88 -0.79 5.98
CA ILE A 227 1.04 -0.46 7.40
C ILE A 227 1.97 -1.41 8.16
N THR A 228 2.54 -2.41 7.50
CA THR A 228 3.49 -3.39 8.04
C THR A 228 4.91 -3.06 7.54
N PRO A 229 5.95 -3.78 7.94
CA PRO A 229 7.30 -3.58 7.41
C PRO A 229 7.38 -3.55 5.88
N VAL A 230 6.43 -4.21 5.18
CA VAL A 230 6.31 -4.18 3.70
C VAL A 230 6.25 -2.77 3.15
N GLY A 231 5.41 -1.91 3.74
CA GLY A 231 5.28 -0.51 3.31
C GLY A 231 6.12 0.44 4.15
N LEU A 232 6.20 0.22 5.46
CA LEU A 232 6.84 1.15 6.39
C LEU A 232 8.33 1.34 6.10
N LEU A 233 9.07 0.28 5.72
CA LEU A 233 10.50 0.41 5.42
C LEU A 233 10.74 1.26 4.17
N PRO A 234 10.15 1.00 2.99
CA PRO A 234 10.32 1.87 1.82
C PRO A 234 9.86 3.31 2.06
N ILE A 235 8.76 3.49 2.81
CA ILE A 235 8.21 4.81 3.14
C ILE A 235 9.20 5.60 4.02
N ALA A 236 9.77 4.96 5.05
CA ALA A 236 10.78 5.57 5.91
C ALA A 236 12.07 5.90 5.15
N VAL A 237 12.51 5.01 4.26
CA VAL A 237 13.68 5.24 3.38
C VAL A 237 13.42 6.44 2.45
N ALA A 238 12.19 6.61 1.96
CA ALA A 238 11.79 7.78 1.17
C ALA A 238 11.73 9.08 1.98
N GLY A 239 11.98 9.03 3.30
CA GLY A 239 12.04 10.19 4.18
C GLY A 239 10.70 10.66 4.73
N ILE A 240 9.67 9.85 4.59
CA ILE A 240 8.33 10.13 5.12
C ILE A 240 8.28 9.68 6.58
N ASP A 241 7.64 10.49 7.42
CA ASP A 241 7.46 10.21 8.84
C ASP A 241 6.46 9.07 9.06
N ILE A 242 6.98 7.88 9.38
CA ILE A 242 6.17 6.69 9.66
C ILE A 242 5.50 6.73 11.04
N ASP A 243 5.98 7.53 12.00
CA ASP A 243 5.28 7.76 13.28
C ASP A 243 3.98 8.52 13.02
N ALA A 244 4.03 9.56 12.16
CA ALA A 244 2.83 10.29 11.74
C ALA A 244 1.86 9.40 10.95
N LEU A 245 2.38 8.50 10.10
CA LEU A 245 1.55 7.53 9.36
C LEU A 245 0.83 6.57 10.32
N MET A 246 1.55 6.00 11.30
CA MET A 246 0.95 5.08 12.27
C MET A 246 -0.01 5.79 13.23
N LYS A 247 0.25 7.08 13.53
CA LYS A 247 -0.72 7.91 14.24
C LYS A 247 -1.99 8.09 13.43
N GLY A 248 -1.88 8.39 12.13
CA GLY A 248 -3.03 8.50 11.23
C GLY A 248 -3.84 7.20 11.15
N LEU A 249 -3.17 6.05 11.14
CA LEU A 249 -3.83 4.74 11.23
C LEU A 249 -4.61 4.59 12.54
N HIS A 250 -4.00 4.93 13.67
CA HIS A 250 -4.66 4.88 14.98
C HIS A 250 -5.87 5.81 15.05
N ASP A 251 -5.73 7.04 14.57
CA ASP A 251 -6.83 8.02 14.54
C ASP A 251 -7.98 7.50 13.63
N GLY A 252 -7.65 6.91 12.46
CA GLY A 252 -8.60 6.28 11.55
C GLY A 252 -9.34 5.08 12.16
N MET A 253 -8.66 4.26 12.94
CA MET A 253 -9.33 3.18 13.68
C MET A 253 -10.41 3.73 14.63
N GLY A 254 -10.13 4.84 15.31
CA GLY A 254 -11.12 5.50 16.16
C GLY A 254 -12.29 6.10 15.40
N GLU A 255 -12.03 6.71 14.24
CA GLU A 255 -13.05 7.35 13.42
C GLU A 255 -13.93 6.35 12.65
N TYR A 256 -13.31 5.30 12.10
CA TYR A 256 -14.01 4.32 11.25
C TYR A 256 -14.39 3.03 11.99
N GLY A 257 -14.14 2.94 13.30
CA GLY A 257 -14.49 1.80 14.12
C GLY A 257 -15.93 1.80 14.66
N ASP A 258 -16.70 2.88 14.46
CA ASP A 258 -18.11 2.95 14.91
C ASP A 258 -19.05 2.39 13.81
N ALA A 259 -19.87 1.39 14.14
CA ALA A 259 -20.84 0.81 13.23
C ALA A 259 -22.01 1.76 12.86
N ALA A 260 -22.09 2.95 13.46
CA ALA A 260 -23.14 3.92 13.18
C ALA A 260 -22.91 4.60 11.83
N LEU A 261 -23.78 4.36 10.85
CA LEU A 261 -23.69 4.95 9.50
C LEU A 261 -23.66 6.49 9.49
N GLU A 262 -24.25 7.13 10.49
CA GLU A 262 -24.22 8.59 10.61
C GLU A 262 -22.79 9.14 10.86
N LYS A 263 -21.93 8.34 11.47
CA LYS A 263 -20.58 8.74 11.86
C LYS A 263 -19.50 8.16 10.98
N ASN A 264 -19.74 7.00 10.35
CA ASN A 264 -18.75 6.23 9.63
C ASN A 264 -18.89 6.41 8.11
N PRO A 265 -18.05 7.25 7.48
CA PRO A 265 -18.07 7.47 6.04
C PRO A 265 -17.68 6.22 5.24
N ALA A 266 -16.83 5.34 5.80
CA ALA A 266 -16.42 4.12 5.12
C ALA A 266 -17.59 3.13 4.97
N TYR A 267 -18.37 2.93 6.01
CA TYR A 267 -19.58 2.11 5.93
C TYR A 267 -20.68 2.76 5.07
N ARG A 268 -20.79 4.08 5.11
CA ARG A 268 -21.72 4.80 4.21
C ARG A 268 -21.34 4.59 2.74
N TYR A 269 -20.06 4.65 2.43
CA TYR A 269 -19.55 4.38 1.09
C TYR A 269 -19.85 2.93 0.66
N ALA A 270 -19.56 1.95 1.51
CA ALA A 270 -19.86 0.54 1.23
C ALA A 270 -21.35 0.30 0.97
N VAL A 271 -22.24 0.91 1.77
CA VAL A 271 -23.68 0.82 1.56
C VAL A 271 -24.12 1.51 0.27
N ALA A 272 -23.59 2.70 -0.04
CA ALA A 272 -23.90 3.39 -1.29
C ALA A 272 -23.49 2.54 -2.52
N ARG A 273 -22.31 1.94 -2.51
CA ARG A 273 -21.88 0.99 -3.55
C ARG A 273 -22.88 -0.17 -3.70
N ARG A 274 -23.31 -0.75 -2.58
CA ARG A 274 -24.28 -1.86 -2.62
C ARG A 274 -25.63 -1.45 -3.19
N ILE A 275 -26.14 -0.26 -2.83
CA ILE A 275 -27.37 0.27 -3.39
C ILE A 275 -27.25 0.47 -4.91
N LEU A 276 -26.14 1.08 -5.35
CA LEU A 276 -25.88 1.32 -6.76
C LEU A 276 -25.75 0.00 -7.55
N GLN A 277 -25.06 -0.99 -7.00
CA GLN A 277 -24.97 -2.32 -7.59
C GLN A 277 -26.37 -2.95 -7.76
N ASN A 278 -27.23 -2.85 -6.74
CA ASN A 278 -28.63 -3.33 -6.83
C ASN A 278 -29.45 -2.56 -7.88
N GLN A 279 -29.05 -1.34 -8.21
CA GLN A 279 -29.66 -0.52 -9.27
C GLN A 279 -29.13 -0.87 -10.67
N GLY A 280 -28.15 -1.76 -10.80
CA GLY A 280 -27.56 -2.20 -12.07
C GLY A 280 -26.28 -1.45 -12.48
N TYR A 281 -25.65 -0.71 -11.56
CA TYR A 281 -24.34 -0.10 -11.81
C TYR A 281 -23.25 -1.09 -11.41
N ASP A 282 -22.67 -1.77 -12.40
CA ASP A 282 -21.69 -2.85 -12.21
C ASP A 282 -20.24 -2.41 -12.39
N VAL A 283 -20.02 -1.14 -12.76
CA VAL A 283 -18.70 -0.58 -13.00
C VAL A 283 -18.45 0.59 -12.07
N GLU A 284 -17.32 0.57 -11.38
CA GLU A 284 -16.87 1.64 -10.50
C GLU A 284 -15.54 2.22 -11.00
N LEU A 285 -15.47 3.55 -11.09
CA LEU A 285 -14.30 4.27 -11.55
C LEU A 285 -13.83 5.23 -10.45
N LEU A 286 -12.55 5.09 -10.06
CA LEU A 286 -11.89 6.09 -9.23
C LEU A 286 -11.25 7.15 -10.12
N VAL A 287 -11.73 8.38 -10.02
CA VAL A 287 -11.20 9.54 -10.77
C VAL A 287 -10.52 10.48 -9.79
N ASN A 288 -9.30 10.88 -10.09
CA ASN A 288 -8.57 11.90 -9.34
C ASN A 288 -7.95 12.93 -10.29
N TYR A 289 -7.73 14.14 -9.81
CA TYR A 289 -7.17 15.25 -10.60
C TYR A 289 -5.69 15.50 -10.28
N GLU A 290 -5.16 14.89 -9.19
CA GLU A 290 -3.78 15.02 -8.79
C GLU A 290 -2.94 13.88 -9.39
N PRO A 291 -1.98 14.14 -10.31
CA PRO A 291 -1.19 13.09 -10.95
C PRO A 291 -0.45 12.18 -9.96
N GLN A 292 -0.01 12.72 -8.84
CA GLN A 292 0.66 11.97 -7.78
C GLN A 292 -0.23 10.97 -7.06
N MET A 293 -1.55 11.04 -7.25
CA MET A 293 -2.53 10.08 -6.72
C MET A 293 -2.73 8.86 -7.63
N GLN A 294 -2.06 8.78 -8.78
CA GLN A 294 -2.21 7.66 -9.72
C GLN A 294 -1.98 6.31 -9.05
N MET A 295 -0.95 6.18 -8.23
CA MET A 295 -0.64 4.91 -7.59
C MET A 295 -1.59 4.58 -6.43
N VAL A 296 -2.28 5.56 -5.85
CA VAL A 296 -3.41 5.32 -4.94
C VAL A 296 -4.56 4.64 -5.69
N ALA A 297 -4.85 5.10 -6.92
CA ALA A 297 -5.86 4.46 -7.76
C ALA A 297 -5.47 3.02 -8.17
N GLU A 298 -4.19 2.77 -8.48
CA GLU A 298 -3.70 1.40 -8.76
C GLU A 298 -3.82 0.49 -7.53
N TRP A 299 -3.46 0.98 -6.35
CA TRP A 299 -3.62 0.25 -5.10
C TRP A 299 -5.10 -0.02 -4.78
N TRP A 300 -5.98 0.97 -5.00
CA TRP A 300 -7.43 0.83 -4.84
C TRP A 300 -7.99 -0.28 -5.75
N LYS A 301 -7.56 -0.37 -7.02
CA LYS A 301 -7.95 -1.47 -7.91
C LYS A 301 -7.55 -2.84 -7.37
N GLN A 302 -6.35 -2.97 -6.82
CA GLN A 302 -5.93 -4.22 -6.19
C GLN A 302 -6.79 -4.53 -4.95
N LEU A 303 -7.03 -3.52 -4.10
CA LEU A 303 -7.82 -3.69 -2.89
C LEU A 303 -9.21 -4.27 -3.19
N PHE A 304 -9.92 -3.69 -4.13
CA PHE A 304 -11.26 -4.15 -4.50
C PHE A 304 -11.23 -5.43 -5.33
N GLY A 305 -10.35 -5.54 -6.32
CA GLY A 305 -10.28 -6.69 -7.20
C GLY A 305 -9.88 -8.01 -6.50
N GLU A 306 -9.17 -7.93 -5.36
CA GLU A 306 -8.83 -9.10 -4.55
C GLU A 306 -9.78 -9.32 -3.36
N SER A 307 -10.71 -8.39 -3.09
CA SER A 307 -11.58 -8.46 -1.92
C SER A 307 -13.02 -8.86 -2.26
N GLU A 308 -13.46 -8.76 -3.51
CA GLU A 308 -14.83 -9.01 -3.96
C GLU A 308 -15.01 -10.27 -4.82
#